data_4eaf1026216dbdaf80468d49f53c5dca
#
_entry.id   4eaf1026216dbdaf80468d49f53c5dca
#
_cell.length_a   1.000
_cell.length_b   1.000
_cell.length_c   1.000
_cell.angle_alpha   90.00
_cell.angle_beta   90.00
_cell.angle_gamma   90.00
#
_symmetry.space_group_name_H-M   'P 1'
#
loop_
_entity.id
_entity.type
_entity.pdbx_description
1 polymer ?
#
loop_
_entity_poly.entity_id
_entity_poly.type
_entity_poly.pdbx_seq_one_letter_code
_entity_poly.pdbx_strand_id
1 'polypeptide(L)'
;MRKSFDLFFVSSNSHKYRESETILDSLGIRLRFLKSNLKEIQSNSLDAIAIVKARDAFSKFKKPVIIEDDGLFIDSIDGFPGPYSSYVFKTVGNKGILNLLKNNRKAKFISVITYCDKTNLQLFKGKLDGKISKIQKGRGWGYDPIFIPNNSKKTFAEINNKNKLSHRYKALKKFSNWYLHK
;
A
#
# COMPACT_ATOMS: atom_id res chain seq x y z
N MET A 1 -1.31 9.61 29.77
CA MET A 1 -0.22 8.61 29.54
C MET A 1 -0.38 8.05 28.13
N ARG A 2 0.60 8.26 27.21
CA ARG A 2 0.60 7.61 25.91
C ARG A 2 0.85 6.11 26.15
N LYS A 3 -0.14 5.25 25.86
CA LYS A 3 0.08 3.80 25.86
C LYS A 3 1.19 3.51 24.84
N SER A 4 2.34 3.03 25.29
CA SER A 4 3.41 2.54 24.42
C SER A 4 2.95 1.19 23.86
N PHE A 5 2.25 1.22 22.71
CA PHE A 5 1.95 0.00 22.01
C PHE A 5 3.14 -0.35 21.13
N ASP A 6 3.76 -1.48 21.39
CA ASP A 6 4.78 -2.06 20.51
C ASP A 6 4.09 -2.68 19.29
N LEU A 7 3.78 -1.83 18.31
CA LEU A 7 3.24 -2.24 17.02
C LEU A 7 4.36 -2.32 16.00
N PHE A 8 4.42 -3.42 15.27
CA PHE A 8 5.50 -3.68 14.32
C PHE A 8 4.97 -3.73 12.89
N PHE A 9 5.61 -2.97 12.00
CA PHE A 9 5.39 -3.06 10.56
C PHE A 9 6.39 -4.06 9.97
N VAL A 10 5.88 -5.14 9.39
CA VAL A 10 6.73 -6.19 8.82
C VAL A 10 6.69 -6.11 7.29
N SER A 11 7.84 -5.84 6.68
CA SER A 11 7.96 -5.73 5.23
C SER A 11 9.42 -5.84 4.80
N SER A 12 9.67 -6.27 3.56
CA SER A 12 10.97 -6.11 2.90
C SER A 12 11.16 -4.71 2.28
N ASN A 13 10.07 -3.92 2.17
CA ASN A 13 10.07 -2.62 1.49
C ASN A 13 10.13 -1.46 2.51
N SER A 14 11.30 -0.82 2.61
CA SER A 14 11.52 0.32 3.51
C SER A 14 10.73 1.58 3.13
N HIS A 15 10.35 1.76 1.85
CA HIS A 15 9.52 2.91 1.43
C HIS A 15 8.10 2.80 2.00
N LYS A 16 7.51 1.60 1.97
CA LYS A 16 6.21 1.35 2.60
C LYS A 16 6.24 1.65 4.09
N TYR A 17 7.29 1.20 4.79
CA TYR A 17 7.46 1.49 6.21
C TYR A 17 7.52 2.99 6.50
N ARG A 18 8.41 3.74 5.83
CA ARG A 18 8.60 5.18 6.07
C ARG A 18 7.32 5.99 5.86
N GLU A 19 6.58 5.70 4.78
CA GLU A 19 5.29 6.37 4.55
C GLU A 19 4.27 5.99 5.63
N SER A 20 4.20 4.72 6.03
CA SER A 20 3.28 4.24 7.06
C SER A 20 3.63 4.80 8.44
N GLU A 21 4.92 4.88 8.78
CA GLU A 21 5.42 5.48 10.00
C GLU A 21 5.00 6.96 10.11
N THR A 22 5.27 7.75 9.04
CA THR A 22 4.89 9.17 8.98
C THR A 22 3.38 9.35 9.16
N ILE A 23 2.57 8.51 8.51
CA ILE A 23 1.11 8.57 8.61
C ILE A 23 0.65 8.21 10.03
N LEU A 24 1.12 7.09 10.58
CA LEU A 24 0.67 6.61 11.89
C LEU A 24 1.17 7.49 13.05
N ASP A 25 2.37 8.06 12.94
CA ASP A 25 2.86 9.03 13.93
C ASP A 25 1.96 10.26 14.00
N SER A 26 1.51 10.76 12.84
CA SER A 26 0.53 11.87 12.78
C SER A 26 -0.84 11.51 13.37
N LEU A 27 -1.15 10.23 13.51
CA LEU A 27 -2.37 9.68 14.11
C LEU A 27 -2.15 9.19 15.56
N GLY A 28 -0.98 9.46 16.16
CA GLY A 28 -0.66 9.13 17.54
C GLY A 28 -0.23 7.68 17.80
N ILE A 29 0.10 6.93 16.76
CA ILE A 29 0.54 5.54 16.85
C ILE A 29 2.02 5.43 16.47
N ARG A 30 2.84 4.94 17.40
CA ARG A 30 4.25 4.63 17.12
C ARG A 30 4.38 3.28 16.43
N LEU A 31 5.19 3.24 15.38
CA LEU A 31 5.44 2.07 14.57
C LEU A 31 6.92 1.68 14.62
N ARG A 32 7.21 0.39 14.77
CA ARG A 32 8.57 -0.15 14.67
C ARG A 32 8.72 -0.98 13.42
N PHE A 33 9.89 -0.95 12.79
CA PHE A 33 10.16 -1.70 11.57
C PHE A 33 10.81 -3.05 11.85
N LEU A 34 10.25 -4.11 11.28
CA LEU A 34 10.86 -5.43 11.19
C LEU A 34 11.05 -5.77 9.72
N LYS A 35 12.28 -5.60 9.24
CA LYS A 35 12.62 -5.96 7.85
C LYS A 35 12.64 -7.47 7.70
N SER A 36 11.71 -8.02 6.93
CA SER A 36 11.60 -9.46 6.69
C SER A 36 10.91 -9.74 5.36
N ASN A 37 11.36 -10.80 4.70
CA ASN A 37 10.61 -11.44 3.62
C ASN A 37 9.54 -12.33 4.25
N LEU A 38 8.31 -12.12 3.84
CA LEU A 38 7.14 -12.89 4.28
C LEU A 38 6.74 -13.88 3.18
N LYS A 39 6.08 -14.97 3.61
CA LYS A 39 5.51 -15.94 2.68
C LYS A 39 4.48 -15.23 1.79
N GLU A 40 4.65 -15.32 0.48
CA GLU A 40 3.78 -14.72 -0.51
C GLU A 40 3.16 -15.82 -1.36
N ILE A 41 1.84 -15.85 -1.45
CA ILE A 41 1.10 -16.76 -2.31
C ILE A 41 0.77 -16.07 -3.63
N GLN A 42 0.64 -16.84 -4.70
CA GLN A 42 0.06 -16.34 -5.94
C GLN A 42 -1.46 -16.30 -5.82
N SER A 43 -2.03 -15.11 -5.95
CA SER A 43 -3.47 -14.90 -5.89
C SER A 43 -3.86 -13.60 -6.58
N ASN A 44 -5.05 -13.56 -7.17
CA ASN A 44 -5.65 -12.34 -7.70
C ASN A 44 -6.30 -11.46 -6.61
N SER A 45 -6.32 -11.94 -5.36
CA SER A 45 -6.89 -11.24 -4.23
C SER A 45 -5.80 -10.67 -3.31
N LEU A 46 -5.72 -9.33 -3.22
CA LEU A 46 -4.85 -8.66 -2.24
C LEU A 46 -5.17 -9.10 -0.81
N ASP A 47 -6.45 -9.36 -0.50
CA ASP A 47 -6.86 -9.80 0.84
C ASP A 47 -6.28 -11.17 1.19
N ALA A 48 -6.38 -12.12 0.27
CA ALA A 48 -5.84 -13.46 0.49
C ALA A 48 -4.32 -13.42 0.71
N ILE A 49 -3.60 -12.63 -0.09
CA ILE A 49 -2.16 -12.43 0.05
C ILE A 49 -1.86 -11.78 1.40
N ALA A 50 -2.56 -10.72 1.76
CA ALA A 50 -2.37 -9.98 3.00
C ALA A 50 -2.62 -10.84 4.25
N ILE A 51 -3.65 -11.68 4.24
CA ILE A 51 -3.94 -12.62 5.34
C ILE A 51 -2.78 -13.59 5.56
N VAL A 52 -2.29 -14.21 4.49
CA VAL A 52 -1.17 -15.16 4.59
C VAL A 52 0.09 -14.48 5.10
N LYS A 53 0.42 -13.31 4.57
CA LYS A 53 1.58 -12.52 5.04
C LYS A 53 1.46 -12.11 6.50
N ALA A 54 0.28 -11.67 6.95
CA ALA A 54 0.07 -11.27 8.34
C ALA A 54 0.23 -12.44 9.31
N ARG A 55 -0.30 -13.60 8.96
CA ARG A 55 -0.13 -14.83 9.75
C ARG A 55 1.33 -15.29 9.79
N ASP A 56 2.04 -15.26 8.67
CA ASP A 56 3.47 -15.58 8.61
C ASP A 56 4.29 -14.61 9.48
N ALA A 57 4.02 -13.31 9.38
CA ALA A 57 4.67 -12.29 10.21
C ALA A 57 4.43 -12.54 11.72
N PHE A 58 3.18 -12.77 12.13
CA PHE A 58 2.86 -13.09 13.52
C PHE A 58 3.51 -14.39 13.97
N SER A 59 3.51 -15.43 13.14
CA SER A 59 4.17 -16.70 13.44
C SER A 59 5.67 -16.54 13.70
N LYS A 60 6.35 -15.70 12.92
CA LYS A 60 7.79 -15.43 13.04
C LYS A 60 8.15 -14.61 14.27
N PHE A 61 7.41 -13.54 14.52
CA PHE A 61 7.81 -12.54 15.52
C PHE A 61 7.07 -12.65 16.85
N LYS A 62 5.92 -13.33 16.91
CA LYS A 62 5.07 -13.50 18.11
C LYS A 62 4.72 -12.17 18.80
N LYS A 63 4.56 -11.12 18.02
CA LYS A 63 4.24 -9.74 18.43
C LYS A 63 3.08 -9.21 17.63
N PRO A 64 2.32 -8.20 18.12
CA PRO A 64 1.33 -7.51 17.31
C PRO A 64 1.99 -6.89 16.08
N VAL A 65 1.53 -7.28 14.89
CA VAL A 65 2.10 -6.84 13.62
C VAL A 65 1.05 -6.21 12.73
N ILE A 66 1.49 -5.29 11.88
CA ILE A 66 0.78 -4.92 10.66
C ILE A 66 1.66 -5.19 9.46
N ILE A 67 1.02 -5.59 8.38
CA ILE A 67 1.62 -5.71 7.05
C ILE A 67 0.80 -4.89 6.06
N GLU A 68 1.38 -4.63 4.90
CA GLU A 68 0.68 -4.01 3.79
C GLU A 68 0.89 -4.78 2.50
N ASP A 69 -0.22 -5.05 1.81
CA ASP A 69 -0.22 -5.35 0.39
C ASP A 69 -0.96 -4.26 -0.37
N ASP A 70 -0.38 -3.84 -1.49
CA ASP A 70 -0.95 -2.81 -2.35
C ASP A 70 -0.79 -3.16 -3.82
N GLY A 71 -1.65 -2.56 -4.64
CA GLY A 71 -1.59 -2.74 -6.07
C GLY A 71 -2.20 -1.59 -6.84
N LEU A 72 -1.66 -1.40 -8.05
CA LEU A 72 -2.21 -0.55 -9.10
C LEU A 72 -3.11 -1.41 -9.98
N PHE A 73 -4.36 -1.00 -10.15
CA PHE A 73 -5.34 -1.68 -10.99
C PHE A 73 -5.73 -0.74 -12.13
N ILE A 74 -5.58 -1.19 -13.38
CA ILE A 74 -5.87 -0.41 -14.59
C ILE A 74 -7.02 -1.05 -15.33
N ASP A 75 -8.12 -0.30 -15.51
CA ASP A 75 -9.39 -0.87 -15.99
C ASP A 75 -9.29 -1.44 -17.41
N SER A 76 -8.55 -0.78 -18.32
CA SER A 76 -8.45 -1.19 -19.74
C SER A 76 -7.64 -2.45 -19.98
N ILE A 77 -6.99 -2.99 -18.96
CA ILE A 77 -6.21 -4.22 -19.00
C ILE A 77 -6.58 -5.14 -17.82
N ASP A 78 -7.89 -5.22 -17.56
CA ASP A 78 -8.55 -6.12 -16.61
C ASP A 78 -7.96 -6.08 -15.19
N GLY A 79 -7.55 -4.88 -14.75
CA GLY A 79 -6.96 -4.69 -13.42
C GLY A 79 -5.48 -5.03 -13.34
N PHE A 80 -4.81 -5.40 -14.44
CA PHE A 80 -3.36 -5.57 -14.44
C PHE A 80 -2.67 -4.23 -14.11
N PRO A 81 -1.57 -4.21 -13.34
CA PRO A 81 -0.85 -5.32 -12.73
C PRO A 81 -1.48 -5.88 -11.44
N GLY A 82 -2.41 -5.19 -10.78
CA GLY A 82 -3.10 -5.66 -9.60
C GLY A 82 -2.15 -6.11 -8.47
N PRO A 83 -2.34 -7.31 -7.90
CA PRO A 83 -1.47 -7.85 -6.86
C PRO A 83 -0.02 -8.03 -7.29
N TYR A 84 0.25 -8.13 -8.59
CA TYR A 84 1.60 -8.29 -9.15
C TYR A 84 2.33 -6.97 -9.38
N SER A 85 1.83 -5.86 -8.83
CA SER A 85 2.37 -4.51 -9.05
C SER A 85 3.87 -4.38 -8.79
N SER A 86 4.38 -5.00 -7.72
CA SER A 86 5.82 -4.96 -7.41
C SER A 86 6.66 -5.70 -8.44
N TYR A 87 6.21 -6.86 -8.89
CA TYR A 87 6.89 -7.66 -9.92
C TYR A 87 6.90 -6.94 -11.27
N VAL A 88 5.75 -6.45 -11.69
CA VAL A 88 5.60 -5.72 -12.95
C VAL A 88 6.40 -4.43 -12.97
N PHE A 89 6.45 -3.72 -11.84
CA PHE A 89 7.29 -2.53 -11.74
C PHE A 89 8.77 -2.83 -11.97
N LYS A 90 9.27 -3.94 -11.42
CA LYS A 90 10.68 -4.35 -11.55
C LYS A 90 11.04 -4.89 -12.94
N THR A 91 10.09 -5.46 -13.65
CA THR A 91 10.32 -6.11 -14.97
C THR A 91 9.91 -5.23 -16.14
N VAL A 92 8.71 -4.70 -16.11
CA VAL A 92 8.09 -3.90 -17.18
C VAL A 92 8.27 -2.40 -16.95
N GLY A 93 8.21 -1.96 -15.70
CA GLY A 93 8.38 -0.58 -15.28
C GLY A 93 7.28 0.37 -15.79
N ASN A 94 7.45 1.65 -15.46
CA ASN A 94 6.49 2.69 -15.88
C ASN A 94 6.40 2.83 -17.40
N LYS A 95 7.53 2.76 -18.10
CA LYS A 95 7.58 2.88 -19.58
C LYS A 95 6.75 1.78 -20.25
N GLY A 96 6.88 0.53 -19.79
CA GLY A 96 6.12 -0.58 -20.33
C GLY A 96 4.61 -0.44 -20.05
N ILE A 97 4.22 -0.03 -18.85
CA ILE A 97 2.81 0.27 -18.53
C ILE A 97 2.25 1.35 -19.46
N LEU A 98 3.00 2.44 -19.69
CA LEU A 98 2.57 3.52 -20.58
C LEU A 98 2.36 3.04 -22.02
N ASN A 99 3.20 2.12 -22.50
CA ASN A 99 3.14 1.56 -23.86
C ASN A 99 1.96 0.57 -24.05
N LEU A 100 1.53 -0.11 -22.98
CA LEU A 100 0.37 -1.01 -23.02
C LEU A 100 -0.96 -0.28 -23.17
N LEU A 101 -1.02 1.01 -22.77
CA LEU A 101 -2.28 1.75 -22.66
C LEU A 101 -2.54 2.63 -23.87
N LYS A 102 -3.72 2.43 -24.49
CA LYS A 102 -4.22 3.27 -25.60
C LYS A 102 -5.06 4.45 -25.04
N ASN A 103 -6.37 4.35 -25.10
CA ASN A 103 -7.30 5.44 -24.81
C ASN A 103 -7.82 5.46 -23.37
N ASN A 104 -8.35 4.33 -22.90
CA ASN A 104 -8.85 4.25 -21.53
C ASN A 104 -7.69 4.05 -20.55
N ARG A 105 -7.48 5.04 -19.70
CA ARG A 105 -6.40 5.07 -18.72
C ARG A 105 -6.90 5.10 -17.29
N LYS A 106 -8.19 4.82 -17.04
CA LYS A 106 -8.75 4.74 -15.70
C LYS A 106 -8.00 3.71 -14.87
N ALA A 107 -7.67 4.09 -13.66
CA ALA A 107 -6.90 3.25 -12.75
C ALA A 107 -7.24 3.57 -11.31
N LYS A 108 -6.90 2.65 -10.41
CA LYS A 108 -7.02 2.83 -8.97
C LYS A 108 -5.86 2.19 -8.24
N PHE A 109 -5.44 2.80 -7.15
CA PHE A 109 -4.60 2.15 -6.15
C PHE A 109 -5.48 1.56 -5.05
N ILE A 110 -5.11 0.37 -4.59
CA ILE A 110 -5.70 -0.27 -3.41
C ILE A 110 -4.58 -0.66 -2.47
N SER A 111 -4.74 -0.35 -1.18
CA SER A 111 -3.89 -0.84 -0.09
C SER A 111 -4.74 -1.63 0.89
N VAL A 112 -4.22 -2.75 1.33
CA VAL A 112 -4.79 -3.59 2.39
C VAL A 112 -3.77 -3.64 3.52
N ILE A 113 -4.08 -2.92 4.61
CA ILE A 113 -3.36 -3.03 5.88
C ILE A 113 -3.98 -4.18 6.66
N THR A 114 -3.18 -5.13 7.07
CA THR A 114 -3.66 -6.26 7.87
C THR A 114 -2.95 -6.28 9.20
N TYR A 115 -3.74 -6.19 10.27
CA TYR A 115 -3.29 -6.39 11.65
C TYR A 115 -3.41 -7.86 12.03
N CYS A 116 -2.42 -8.37 12.75
CA CYS A 116 -2.44 -9.72 13.32
C CYS A 116 -1.78 -9.75 14.70
N ASP A 117 -2.49 -10.27 15.68
CA ASP A 117 -1.97 -10.67 17.00
C ASP A 117 -2.43 -12.08 17.35
N LYS A 118 -2.32 -12.50 18.61
CA LYS A 118 -2.69 -13.86 19.08
C LYS A 118 -4.18 -14.17 18.84
N THR A 119 -5.05 -13.20 18.93
CA THR A 119 -6.52 -13.35 18.93
C THR A 119 -7.22 -12.68 17.78
N ASN A 120 -6.58 -11.71 17.11
CA ASN A 120 -7.19 -10.88 16.11
C ASN A 120 -6.47 -10.94 14.77
N LEU A 121 -7.26 -10.96 13.70
CA LEU A 121 -6.80 -10.73 12.33
C LEU A 121 -7.81 -9.82 11.67
N GLN A 122 -7.41 -8.57 11.37
CA GLN A 122 -8.29 -7.52 10.84
C GLN A 122 -7.67 -6.86 9.61
N LEU A 123 -8.51 -6.64 8.59
CA LEU A 123 -8.11 -6.01 7.33
C LEU A 123 -8.73 -4.62 7.19
N PHE A 124 -7.92 -3.67 6.75
CA PHE A 124 -8.35 -2.28 6.53
C PHE A 124 -7.97 -1.87 5.11
N LYS A 125 -8.97 -1.57 4.28
CA LYS A 125 -8.78 -1.22 2.87
C LYS A 125 -8.86 0.28 2.65
N GLY A 126 -7.91 0.77 1.87
CA GLY A 126 -7.93 2.11 1.31
C GLY A 126 -7.88 2.05 -0.21
N LYS A 127 -8.71 2.86 -0.85
CA LYS A 127 -8.79 2.96 -2.32
C LYS A 127 -8.61 4.41 -2.73
N LEU A 128 -7.87 4.62 -3.81
CA LEU A 128 -7.77 5.91 -4.49
C LEU A 128 -7.96 5.72 -5.98
N ASP A 129 -9.00 6.33 -6.51
CA ASP A 129 -9.31 6.34 -7.94
C ASP A 129 -8.52 7.45 -8.65
N GLY A 130 -8.17 7.20 -9.90
CA GLY A 130 -7.40 8.10 -10.74
C GLY A 130 -7.26 7.59 -12.16
N LYS A 131 -6.18 7.98 -12.80
CA LYS A 131 -5.82 7.56 -14.16
C LYS A 131 -4.32 7.50 -14.35
N ILE A 132 -3.87 6.75 -15.34
CA ILE A 132 -2.48 6.72 -15.79
C ILE A 132 -2.24 7.91 -16.74
N SER A 133 -1.19 8.66 -16.51
CA SER A 133 -0.73 9.77 -17.37
C SER A 133 -0.30 9.26 -18.75
N LYS A 134 -0.20 10.16 -19.75
CA LYS A 134 0.36 9.82 -21.06
C LYS A 134 1.88 9.70 -21.03
N ILE A 135 2.54 10.40 -20.13
CA ILE A 135 3.99 10.44 -19.98
C ILE A 135 4.36 10.40 -18.50
N GLN A 136 5.57 9.98 -18.20
CA GLN A 136 6.12 10.01 -16.85
C GLN A 136 6.46 11.45 -16.44
N LYS A 137 6.04 11.87 -15.22
CA LYS A 137 6.28 13.20 -14.67
C LYS A 137 6.66 13.13 -13.20
N GLY A 138 7.58 14.00 -12.80
CA GLY A 138 8.08 14.09 -11.44
C GLY A 138 9.05 12.96 -11.07
N ARG A 139 9.61 13.04 -9.86
CA ARG A 139 10.48 12.03 -9.26
C ARG A 139 9.76 11.37 -8.10
N GLY A 140 9.64 10.05 -8.12
CA GLY A 140 8.95 9.27 -7.08
C GLY A 140 9.31 7.80 -7.22
N TRP A 141 8.85 6.98 -6.26
CA TRP A 141 9.04 5.55 -6.33
C TRP A 141 7.80 4.84 -6.91
N GLY A 142 8.00 3.67 -7.46
CA GLY A 142 6.92 2.88 -8.02
C GLY A 142 6.19 3.57 -9.17
N TYR A 143 4.89 3.57 -9.10
CA TYR A 143 4.01 4.13 -10.13
C TYR A 143 3.63 5.60 -9.90
N ASP A 144 4.17 6.26 -8.86
CA ASP A 144 3.89 7.67 -8.57
C ASP A 144 4.08 8.60 -9.78
N PRO A 145 5.13 8.43 -10.61
CA PRO A 145 5.36 9.29 -11.78
C PRO A 145 4.33 9.15 -12.90
N ILE A 146 3.49 8.12 -12.86
CA ILE A 146 2.48 7.88 -13.91
C ILE A 146 1.03 7.89 -13.40
N PHE A 147 0.79 7.91 -12.09
CA PHE A 147 -0.57 7.91 -11.55
C PHE A 147 -1.04 9.32 -11.20
N ILE A 148 -2.17 9.74 -11.77
CA ILE A 148 -2.85 11.02 -11.52
C ILE A 148 -4.11 10.71 -10.73
N PRO A 149 -4.22 11.12 -9.45
CA PRO A 149 -5.44 10.92 -8.68
C PRO A 149 -6.61 11.74 -9.25
N ASN A 150 -7.84 11.29 -9.01
CA ASN A 150 -9.02 12.08 -9.36
C ASN A 150 -8.94 13.46 -8.69
N ASN A 151 -9.50 14.46 -9.37
CA ASN A 151 -9.46 15.88 -8.95
C ASN A 151 -8.04 16.51 -8.95
N SER A 152 -7.08 15.89 -9.64
CA SER A 152 -5.74 16.43 -9.85
C SER A 152 -5.39 16.45 -11.34
N LYS A 153 -4.51 17.40 -11.71
CA LYS A 153 -3.82 17.44 -13.02
C LYS A 153 -2.36 16.96 -12.88
N LYS A 154 -1.89 16.73 -11.65
CA LYS A 154 -0.52 16.35 -11.32
C LYS A 154 -0.44 14.87 -11.00
N THR A 155 0.68 14.24 -11.34
CA THR A 155 0.98 12.88 -10.89
C THR A 155 1.27 12.86 -9.39
N PHE A 156 1.21 11.68 -8.77
CA PHE A 156 1.59 11.54 -7.37
C PHE A 156 3.00 12.03 -7.08
N ALA A 157 3.93 11.85 -8.03
CA ALA A 157 5.30 12.33 -7.91
C ALA A 157 5.42 13.87 -7.91
N GLU A 158 4.40 14.59 -8.40
CA GLU A 158 4.36 16.06 -8.45
C GLU A 158 3.53 16.68 -7.31
N ILE A 159 2.88 15.84 -6.47
CA ILE A 159 2.01 16.32 -5.38
C ILE A 159 2.79 16.38 -4.09
N ASN A 160 2.88 17.56 -3.50
CA ASN A 160 3.36 17.73 -2.13
C ASN A 160 2.34 17.12 -1.16
N ASN A 161 2.82 16.45 -0.09
CA ASN A 161 1.96 15.82 0.92
C ASN A 161 0.99 14.75 0.36
N LYS A 162 1.38 14.02 -0.70
CA LYS A 162 0.59 12.91 -1.29
C LYS A 162 0.08 11.91 -0.25
N ASN A 163 0.80 11.75 0.86
CA ASN A 163 0.46 10.81 1.93
C ASN A 163 -0.93 11.06 2.52
N LYS A 164 -1.42 12.31 2.58
CA LYS A 164 -2.78 12.63 3.09
C LYS A 164 -3.92 12.24 2.13
N LEU A 165 -3.61 11.97 0.87
CA LEU A 165 -4.57 11.60 -0.17
C LEU A 165 -4.51 10.13 -0.55
N SER A 166 -3.43 9.44 -0.17
CA SER A 166 -3.10 8.12 -0.69
C SER A 166 -4.07 7.01 -0.24
N HIS A 167 -4.10 5.95 -1.02
CA HIS A 167 -4.76 4.69 -0.67
C HIS A 167 -4.24 4.14 0.66
N ARG A 168 -2.92 4.23 0.91
CA ARG A 168 -2.26 3.85 2.17
C ARG A 168 -2.79 4.66 3.34
N TYR A 169 -2.88 5.99 3.21
CA TYR A 169 -3.44 6.85 4.25
C TYR A 169 -4.87 6.44 4.61
N LYS A 170 -5.71 6.20 3.60
CA LYS A 170 -7.11 5.80 3.84
C LYS A 170 -7.21 4.46 4.58
N ALA A 171 -6.35 3.49 4.26
CA ALA A 171 -6.28 2.21 4.95
C ALA A 171 -5.78 2.37 6.40
N LEU A 172 -4.67 3.09 6.59
CA LEU A 172 -4.07 3.33 7.90
C LEU A 172 -4.96 4.17 8.82
N LYS A 173 -5.73 5.13 8.29
CA LYS A 173 -6.72 5.89 9.07
C LYS A 173 -7.82 4.98 9.62
N LYS A 174 -8.33 4.04 8.81
CA LYS A 174 -9.30 3.05 9.28
C LYS A 174 -8.71 2.14 10.35
N PHE A 175 -7.48 1.67 10.12
CA PHE A 175 -6.73 0.89 11.10
C PHE A 175 -6.54 1.68 12.41
N SER A 176 -6.07 2.92 12.35
CA SER A 176 -5.85 3.79 13.51
C SER A 176 -7.12 3.97 14.35
N ASN A 177 -8.25 4.25 13.71
CA ASN A 177 -9.53 4.39 14.39
C ASN A 177 -9.93 3.12 15.15
N TRP A 178 -9.74 1.96 14.55
CA TRP A 178 -10.01 0.68 15.20
C TRP A 178 -9.01 0.39 16.32
N TYR A 179 -7.72 0.60 16.07
CA TYR A 179 -6.64 0.24 16.99
C TYR A 179 -6.63 1.06 18.29
N LEU A 180 -7.01 2.33 18.21
CA LEU A 180 -7.07 3.22 19.38
C LEU A 180 -8.28 2.95 20.26
N HIS A 181 -9.30 2.26 19.76
CA HIS A 181 -10.55 1.93 20.49
C HIS A 181 -10.67 0.43 20.80
N LYS A 182 -9.65 -0.36 20.51
CA LYS A 182 -9.56 -1.79 20.79
C LYS A 182 -9.43 -2.14 22.28
#